data_01e264f28d3f83c184adf897a47f3b9d
#
_entry.id   01e264f28d3f83c184adf897a47f3b9d
#
_cell.length_a   1.000
_cell.length_b   1.000
_cell.length_c   1.000
_cell.angle_alpha   90.00
_cell.angle_beta   90.00
_cell.angle_gamma   90.00
#
_symmetry.space_group_name_H-M   'P 1'
#
loop_
_entity.id
_entity.type
_entity.pdbx_description
1 polymer ?
#
loop_
_entity_poly.entity_id
_entity_poly.type
_entity_poly.pdbx_seq_one_letter_code
_entity_poly.pdbx_strand_id
1 'polypeptide(L)'
;MIEIEVINAPRAEQKFIKEAAWFYVTWLMPKAKTLRIAVEFERGLVKRTQNQAAIDVEDAKKHDAYRDFTITIDSGISLQKKLLALAHEMTHVKQYHTGEMDTSPLGFGYTVWMSKTYHEIDIDYFNTPWEIEAYGRERGMFARWIEKTKYEKKYKWAKIDL
;
A
#
# COMPACT_ATOMS: atom_id res chain seq x y z
N MET A 1 -14.45 -10.10 -8.07
CA MET A 1 -13.71 -11.00 -7.16
C MET A 1 -12.46 -10.26 -6.69
N ILE A 2 -12.17 -10.29 -5.39
CA ILE A 2 -10.94 -9.70 -4.85
C ILE A 2 -9.95 -10.84 -4.62
N GLU A 3 -8.75 -10.71 -5.15
CA GLU A 3 -7.67 -11.69 -5.04
C GLU A 3 -6.45 -11.01 -4.40
N ILE A 4 -5.91 -11.63 -3.35
CA ILE A 4 -4.69 -11.17 -2.69
C ILE A 4 -3.72 -12.35 -2.61
N GLU A 5 -2.59 -12.20 -3.27
CA GLU A 5 -1.50 -13.16 -3.26
C GLU A 5 -0.32 -12.62 -2.47
N VAL A 6 0.35 -13.48 -1.69
CA VAL A 6 1.57 -13.12 -0.94
C VAL A 6 2.70 -13.98 -1.46
N ILE A 7 3.72 -13.35 -2.03
CA ILE A 7 4.81 -13.99 -2.76
C ILE A 7 6.14 -13.74 -2.03
N ASN A 8 6.94 -14.77 -1.86
CA ASN A 8 8.28 -14.72 -1.25
C ASN A 8 8.34 -14.17 0.19
N ALA A 9 7.21 -14.12 0.91
CA ALA A 9 7.23 -13.76 2.32
C ALA A 9 7.78 -14.92 3.18
N PRO A 10 8.47 -14.63 4.30
CA PRO A 10 8.81 -15.64 5.29
C PRO A 10 7.57 -16.41 5.74
N ARG A 11 7.65 -17.75 5.79
CA ARG A 11 6.50 -18.62 6.11
C ARG A 11 5.77 -18.21 7.39
N ALA A 12 6.53 -17.81 8.41
CA ALA A 12 5.97 -17.38 9.70
C ALA A 12 5.21 -16.04 9.63
N GLU A 13 5.44 -15.22 8.59
CA GLU A 13 4.84 -13.90 8.43
C GLU A 13 3.65 -13.89 7.46
N GLN A 14 3.56 -14.86 6.53
CA GLN A 14 2.56 -14.90 5.45
C GLN A 14 1.12 -14.72 5.94
N LYS A 15 0.77 -15.38 7.05
CA LYS A 15 -0.56 -15.28 7.64
C LYS A 15 -0.90 -13.85 8.01
N PHE A 16 0.00 -13.17 8.73
CA PHE A 16 -0.24 -11.80 9.22
C PHE A 16 -0.32 -10.80 8.05
N ILE A 17 0.54 -10.96 7.05
CA ILE A 17 0.55 -10.12 5.87
C ILE A 17 -0.76 -10.26 5.09
N LYS A 18 -1.22 -11.50 4.88
CA LYS A 18 -2.48 -11.76 4.16
C LYS A 18 -3.70 -11.23 4.91
N GLU A 19 -3.77 -11.46 6.22
CA GLU A 19 -4.86 -10.95 7.06
C GLU A 19 -4.90 -9.43 7.10
N ALA A 20 -3.74 -8.77 7.23
CA ALA A 20 -3.65 -7.31 7.21
C ALA A 20 -4.06 -6.75 5.84
N ALA A 21 -3.58 -7.33 4.75
CA ALA A 21 -3.95 -6.92 3.40
C ALA A 21 -5.48 -6.98 3.18
N TRP A 22 -6.13 -8.06 3.57
CA TRP A 22 -7.59 -8.19 3.52
C TRP A 22 -8.29 -7.15 4.38
N PHE A 23 -7.79 -6.88 5.58
CA PHE A 23 -8.33 -5.85 6.46
C PHE A 23 -8.23 -4.46 5.81
N TYR A 24 -7.07 -4.10 5.25
CA TYR A 24 -6.86 -2.80 4.62
C TYR A 24 -7.73 -2.60 3.38
N VAL A 25 -7.85 -3.63 2.53
CA VAL A 25 -8.74 -3.58 1.36
C VAL A 25 -10.18 -3.32 1.79
N THR A 26 -10.69 -4.09 2.74
CA THR A 26 -12.08 -3.95 3.21
C THR A 26 -12.34 -2.60 3.91
N TRP A 27 -11.34 -2.08 4.60
CA TRP A 27 -11.42 -0.79 5.25
C TRP A 27 -11.40 0.37 4.25
N LEU A 28 -10.47 0.36 3.30
CA LEU A 28 -10.27 1.45 2.34
C LEU A 28 -11.28 1.42 1.20
N MET A 29 -11.64 0.23 0.73
CA MET A 29 -12.43 0.03 -0.48
C MET A 29 -13.59 -0.94 -0.25
N PRO A 30 -14.53 -0.64 0.66
CA PRO A 30 -15.61 -1.58 1.02
C PRO A 30 -16.58 -1.88 -0.13
N LYS A 31 -16.54 -1.10 -1.20
CA LYS A 31 -17.37 -1.27 -2.40
C LYS A 31 -16.62 -1.92 -3.58
N ALA A 32 -15.34 -2.20 -3.44
CA ALA A 32 -14.56 -2.84 -4.50
C ALA A 32 -15.13 -4.24 -4.80
N LYS A 33 -15.36 -4.53 -6.09
CA LYS A 33 -15.88 -5.83 -6.54
C LYS A 33 -14.83 -6.68 -7.21
N THR A 34 -13.90 -6.05 -7.92
CA THR A 34 -12.84 -6.73 -8.65
C THR A 34 -11.52 -6.03 -8.38
N LEU A 35 -10.56 -6.76 -7.83
CA LEU A 35 -9.24 -6.25 -7.50
C LEU A 35 -8.26 -7.41 -7.40
N ARG A 36 -7.08 -7.29 -7.99
CA ARG A 36 -5.97 -8.23 -7.87
C ARG A 36 -4.77 -7.50 -7.27
N ILE A 37 -4.25 -8.02 -6.18
CA ILE A 37 -3.11 -7.45 -5.49
C ILE A 37 -2.10 -8.56 -5.21
N ALA A 38 -0.92 -8.47 -5.81
CA ALA A 38 0.24 -9.26 -5.44
C ALA A 38 1.06 -8.46 -4.41
N VAL A 39 1.37 -9.09 -3.28
CA VAL A 39 2.29 -8.55 -2.26
C VAL A 39 3.56 -9.36 -2.30
N GLU A 40 4.59 -8.79 -2.90
CA GLU A 40 5.88 -9.44 -3.14
C GLU A 40 6.94 -8.97 -2.14
N PHE A 41 7.82 -9.88 -1.75
CA PHE A 41 8.92 -9.57 -0.85
C PHE A 41 10.25 -9.72 -1.58
N GLU A 42 11.02 -8.62 -1.60
CA GLU A 42 12.32 -8.56 -2.24
C GLU A 42 13.39 -8.20 -1.21
N ARG A 43 14.55 -8.86 -1.29
CA ARG A 43 15.67 -8.56 -0.41
C ARG A 43 16.48 -7.38 -0.90
N GLY A 44 16.73 -6.41 -0.02
CA GLY A 44 17.60 -5.27 -0.31
C GLY A 44 16.94 -4.14 -1.09
N LEU A 45 15.62 -4.07 -1.11
CA LEU A 45 14.87 -2.97 -1.73
C LEU A 45 15.29 -1.62 -1.12
N VAL A 46 15.36 -1.52 0.21
CA VAL A 46 15.80 -0.30 0.92
C VAL A 46 17.18 0.15 0.49
N LYS A 47 18.13 -0.78 0.33
CA LYS A 47 19.50 -0.44 -0.10
C LYS A 47 19.55 0.11 -1.52
N ARG A 48 18.69 -0.38 -2.40
CA ARG A 48 18.66 -0.01 -3.81
C ARG A 48 17.87 1.27 -4.07
N THR A 49 16.74 1.46 -3.39
CA THR A 49 15.78 2.52 -3.69
C THR A 49 15.61 3.53 -2.56
N GLN A 50 16.12 3.25 -1.37
CA GLN A 50 15.88 3.97 -0.12
C GLN A 50 14.41 3.88 0.38
N ASN A 51 13.54 3.15 -0.32
CA ASN A 51 12.16 2.93 0.05
C ASN A 51 11.96 1.56 0.70
N GLN A 52 11.08 1.46 1.68
CA GLN A 52 10.71 0.19 2.33
C GLN A 52 9.75 -0.63 1.49
N ALA A 53 8.95 0.04 0.68
CA ALA A 53 8.01 -0.57 -0.26
C ALA A 53 7.84 0.31 -1.51
N ALA A 54 7.21 -0.25 -2.52
CA ALA A 54 6.82 0.42 -3.74
C ALA A 54 5.59 -0.26 -4.34
N ILE A 55 4.79 0.50 -5.08
CA ILE A 55 3.64 0.00 -5.82
C ILE A 55 3.88 0.12 -7.32
N ASP A 56 3.59 -0.95 -8.04
CA ASP A 56 3.47 -0.97 -9.49
C ASP A 56 2.01 -1.16 -9.87
N VAL A 57 1.56 -0.39 -10.84
CA VAL A 57 0.19 -0.39 -11.32
C VAL A 57 0.20 -0.84 -12.76
N GLU A 58 -0.51 -1.92 -13.09
CA GLU A 58 -0.68 -2.30 -14.49
C GLU A 58 -1.63 -1.32 -15.19
N ASP A 59 -1.26 -0.93 -16.41
CA ASP A 59 -1.99 0.04 -17.22
C ASP A 59 -3.49 -0.31 -17.31
N ALA A 60 -4.31 0.56 -16.75
CA ALA A 60 -5.74 0.50 -17.00
C ALA A 60 -5.99 0.80 -18.47
N LYS A 61 -6.80 -0.03 -19.14
CA LYS A 61 -7.35 0.33 -20.43
C LYS A 61 -8.08 1.67 -20.30
N LYS A 62 -7.87 2.58 -21.25
CA LYS A 62 -8.56 3.88 -21.29
C LYS A 62 -10.01 3.73 -20.81
N HIS A 63 -10.36 4.42 -19.71
CA HIS A 63 -11.67 4.46 -19.06
C HIS A 63 -12.03 3.38 -18.01
N ASP A 64 -11.13 2.42 -17.73
CA ASP A 64 -11.36 1.46 -16.65
C ASP A 64 -10.58 1.85 -15.37
N ALA A 65 -11.18 1.61 -14.21
CA ALA A 65 -10.47 1.74 -12.94
C ALA A 65 -9.31 0.76 -12.87
N TYR A 66 -8.20 1.19 -12.29
CA TYR A 66 -7.07 0.29 -12.02
C TYR A 66 -7.50 -0.87 -11.12
N ARG A 67 -7.14 -2.10 -11.47
CA ARG A 67 -7.57 -3.32 -10.78
C ARG A 67 -6.45 -4.28 -10.46
N ASP A 68 -5.30 -4.11 -11.10
CA ASP A 68 -4.15 -5.00 -10.98
C ASP A 68 -2.98 -4.22 -10.39
N PHE A 69 -2.48 -4.70 -9.25
CA PHE A 69 -1.44 -4.03 -8.49
C PHE A 69 -0.40 -5.01 -8.00
N THR A 70 0.86 -4.61 -8.04
CA THR A 70 1.96 -5.30 -7.37
C THR A 70 2.57 -4.38 -6.32
N ILE A 71 2.56 -4.81 -5.06
CA ILE A 71 3.21 -4.12 -3.95
C ILE A 71 4.49 -4.89 -3.63
N THR A 72 5.64 -4.25 -3.76
CA THR A 72 6.94 -4.84 -3.41
C THR A 72 7.42 -4.28 -2.08
N ILE A 73 7.75 -5.15 -1.13
CA ILE A 73 8.21 -4.76 0.23
C ILE A 73 9.58 -5.39 0.50
N ASP A 74 10.46 -4.64 1.15
CA ASP A 74 11.77 -5.18 1.57
C ASP A 74 11.60 -6.32 2.58
N SER A 75 12.10 -7.50 2.26
CA SER A 75 12.04 -8.66 3.15
C SER A 75 12.95 -8.55 4.36
N GLY A 76 13.92 -7.65 4.35
CA GLY A 76 14.92 -7.47 5.42
C GLY A 76 14.48 -6.58 6.58
N ILE A 77 13.33 -5.90 6.48
CA ILE A 77 12.79 -5.07 7.57
C ILE A 77 11.94 -5.90 8.53
N SER A 78 11.65 -5.35 9.73
CA SER A 78 10.82 -6.04 10.72
C SER A 78 9.39 -6.25 10.23
N LEU A 79 8.69 -7.26 10.78
CA LEU A 79 7.30 -7.53 10.42
C LEU A 79 6.39 -6.30 10.66
N GLN A 80 6.57 -5.58 11.77
CA GLN A 80 5.81 -4.36 12.02
C GLN A 80 6.01 -3.31 10.91
N LYS A 81 7.26 -3.08 10.49
CA LYS A 81 7.57 -2.16 9.39
C LYS A 81 6.97 -2.63 8.06
N LYS A 82 7.00 -3.94 7.78
CA LYS A 82 6.34 -4.52 6.60
C LYS A 82 4.84 -4.23 6.59
N LEU A 83 4.18 -4.38 7.74
CA LEU A 83 2.74 -4.18 7.87
C LEU A 83 2.34 -2.70 7.80
N LEU A 84 3.17 -1.79 8.30
CA LEU A 84 2.99 -0.35 8.12
C LEU A 84 3.21 0.06 6.66
N ALA A 85 4.29 -0.42 6.03
CA ALA A 85 4.53 -0.19 4.61
C ALA A 85 3.40 -0.73 3.73
N LEU A 86 2.88 -1.93 4.05
CA LEU A 86 1.72 -2.49 3.38
C LEU A 86 0.48 -1.58 3.51
N ALA A 87 0.24 -1.00 4.68
CA ALA A 87 -0.87 -0.06 4.89
C ALA A 87 -0.70 1.22 4.06
N HIS A 88 0.53 1.72 3.96
CA HIS A 88 0.89 2.84 3.10
C HIS A 88 0.57 2.56 1.63
N GLU A 89 1.12 1.48 1.08
CA GLU A 89 0.91 1.12 -0.32
C GLU A 89 -0.55 0.76 -0.64
N MET A 90 -1.28 0.16 0.31
CA MET A 90 -2.72 -0.06 0.15
C MET A 90 -3.52 1.23 0.06
N THR A 91 -3.03 2.32 0.65
CA THR A 91 -3.65 3.63 0.45
C THR A 91 -3.46 4.10 -1.00
N HIS A 92 -2.29 3.88 -1.60
CA HIS A 92 -2.08 4.15 -3.03
C HIS A 92 -2.95 3.24 -3.93
N VAL A 93 -3.10 1.96 -3.59
CA VAL A 93 -4.07 1.08 -4.30
C VAL A 93 -5.46 1.71 -4.32
N LYS A 94 -5.92 2.21 -3.16
CA LYS A 94 -7.23 2.89 -3.07
C LYS A 94 -7.27 4.14 -3.94
N GLN A 95 -6.24 4.97 -3.90
CA GLN A 95 -6.17 6.22 -4.67
C GLN A 95 -6.27 5.97 -6.18
N TYR A 96 -5.56 4.98 -6.70
CA TYR A 96 -5.66 4.57 -8.11
C TYR A 96 -7.00 3.92 -8.42
N HIS A 97 -7.42 2.94 -7.62
CA HIS A 97 -8.64 2.17 -7.90
C HIS A 97 -9.90 3.02 -7.87
N THR A 98 -9.96 4.04 -7.00
CA THR A 98 -11.10 4.95 -6.91
C THR A 98 -11.03 6.14 -7.87
N GLY A 99 -9.93 6.27 -8.61
CA GLY A 99 -9.72 7.38 -9.54
C GLY A 99 -9.34 8.71 -8.89
N GLU A 100 -8.93 8.68 -7.61
CA GLU A 100 -8.42 9.88 -6.93
C GLU A 100 -7.04 10.27 -7.48
N MET A 101 -6.23 9.30 -7.87
CA MET A 101 -4.90 9.48 -8.43
C MET A 101 -4.76 8.78 -9.78
N ASP A 102 -4.08 9.43 -10.71
CA ASP A 102 -3.70 8.86 -11.99
C ASP A 102 -2.37 9.43 -12.47
N THR A 103 -1.48 8.59 -12.93
CA THR A 103 -0.16 8.96 -13.47
C THR A 103 -0.04 8.71 -14.97
N SER A 104 -0.98 7.99 -15.58
CA SER A 104 -0.88 7.57 -16.99
C SER A 104 -1.17 8.65 -18.04
N PRO A 105 -2.06 9.64 -17.80
CA PRO A 105 -2.52 10.51 -18.90
C PRO A 105 -1.46 11.46 -19.44
N LEU A 106 -0.51 11.90 -18.60
CA LEU A 106 0.43 12.97 -18.90
C LEU A 106 1.89 12.51 -19.02
N GLY A 107 2.14 11.22 -18.76
CA GLY A 107 3.46 10.62 -18.82
C GLY A 107 4.31 10.91 -17.56
N PHE A 108 5.61 10.64 -17.70
CA PHE A 108 6.56 10.67 -16.59
C PHE A 108 6.67 12.07 -15.93
N GLY A 109 6.65 12.08 -14.60
CA GLY A 109 6.83 13.30 -13.79
C GLY A 109 5.56 14.10 -13.55
N TYR A 110 4.39 13.60 -13.99
CA TYR A 110 3.10 14.22 -13.73
C TYR A 110 2.16 13.27 -12.99
N THR A 111 1.43 13.82 -12.04
CA THR A 111 0.37 13.11 -11.31
C THR A 111 -0.91 13.94 -11.33
N VAL A 112 -2.02 13.30 -11.67
CA VAL A 112 -3.37 13.87 -11.51
C VAL A 112 -3.90 13.41 -10.16
N TRP A 113 -4.28 14.35 -9.32
CA TRP A 113 -4.88 14.12 -8.01
C TRP A 113 -6.17 14.91 -7.88
N MET A 114 -7.28 14.22 -7.62
CA MET A 114 -8.61 14.86 -7.50
C MET A 114 -8.89 15.84 -8.67
N SER A 115 -8.61 15.39 -9.88
CA SER A 115 -8.76 16.17 -11.14
C SER A 115 -7.82 17.35 -11.30
N LYS A 116 -6.86 17.54 -10.41
CA LYS A 116 -5.83 18.58 -10.51
C LYS A 116 -4.50 17.95 -10.90
N THR A 117 -3.84 18.53 -11.90
CA THR A 117 -2.52 18.10 -12.36
C THR A 117 -1.41 18.72 -11.50
N TYR A 118 -0.47 17.87 -11.09
CA TYR A 118 0.75 18.24 -10.40
C TYR A 118 1.95 17.83 -11.25
N HIS A 119 2.96 18.71 -11.32
CA HIS A 119 4.27 18.35 -11.83
C HIS A 119 5.16 18.05 -10.63
N GLU A 120 5.70 16.84 -10.55
CA GLU A 120 6.39 16.34 -9.34
C GLU A 120 7.65 17.13 -9.00
N ILE A 121 8.28 17.79 -9.99
CA ILE A 121 9.44 18.66 -9.76
C ILE A 121 9.08 19.93 -8.98
N ASP A 122 7.84 20.37 -9.03
CA ASP A 122 7.38 21.63 -8.42
C ASP A 122 6.89 21.45 -6.98
N ILE A 123 6.85 20.22 -6.48
CA ILE A 123 6.33 19.91 -5.15
C ILE A 123 7.25 18.91 -4.43
N ASP A 124 7.58 19.22 -3.17
CA ASP A 124 8.30 18.28 -2.31
C ASP A 124 7.50 17.01 -2.08
N TYR A 125 8.17 15.85 -2.12
CA TYR A 125 7.54 14.53 -1.99
C TYR A 125 6.60 14.43 -0.79
N PHE A 126 7.04 14.86 0.40
CA PHE A 126 6.24 14.82 1.62
C PHE A 126 5.10 15.85 1.66
N ASN A 127 5.06 16.79 0.71
CA ASN A 127 3.98 17.76 0.55
C ASN A 127 2.98 17.35 -0.54
N THR A 128 3.22 16.25 -1.25
CA THR A 128 2.24 15.73 -2.21
C THR A 128 1.00 15.24 -1.48
N PRO A 129 -0.21 15.58 -1.94
CA PRO A 129 -1.44 15.24 -1.20
C PRO A 129 -1.68 13.74 -1.09
N TRP A 130 -1.25 12.96 -2.07
CA TRP A 130 -1.36 11.49 -2.03
C TRP A 130 -0.44 10.86 -0.98
N GLU A 131 0.76 11.39 -0.78
CA GLU A 131 1.67 10.92 0.26
C GLU A 131 1.20 11.36 1.66
N ILE A 132 0.70 12.59 1.79
CA ILE A 132 0.11 13.06 3.05
C ILE A 132 -1.02 12.12 3.48
N GLU A 133 -1.89 11.69 2.57
CA GLU A 133 -2.95 10.73 2.89
C GLU A 133 -2.36 9.37 3.27
N ALA A 134 -1.40 8.84 2.52
CA ALA A 134 -0.82 7.53 2.76
C ALA A 134 -0.11 7.46 4.12
N TYR A 135 0.78 8.41 4.41
CA TYR A 135 1.43 8.53 5.73
C TYR A 135 0.45 8.79 6.87
N GLY A 136 -0.57 9.60 6.62
CA GLY A 136 -1.61 9.88 7.63
C GLY A 136 -2.46 8.68 8.01
N ARG A 137 -2.62 7.72 7.10
CA ARG A 137 -3.47 6.53 7.31
C ARG A 137 -2.73 5.30 7.83
N GLU A 138 -1.47 5.09 7.42
CA GLU A 138 -0.76 3.83 7.63
C GLU A 138 -0.75 3.36 9.08
N ARG A 139 -0.40 4.27 10.01
CA ARG A 139 -0.32 3.96 11.45
C ARG A 139 -1.68 3.68 12.07
N GLY A 140 -2.70 4.47 11.71
CA GLY A 140 -4.06 4.28 12.18
C GLY A 140 -4.69 2.98 11.70
N MET A 141 -4.46 2.60 10.44
CA MET A 141 -4.94 1.34 9.89
C MET A 141 -4.28 0.13 10.56
N PHE A 142 -2.96 0.18 10.74
CA PHE A 142 -2.24 -0.86 11.47
C PHE A 142 -2.77 -0.99 12.90
N ALA A 143 -2.93 0.12 13.64
CA ALA A 143 -3.46 0.12 15.00
C ALA A 143 -4.87 -0.51 15.08
N ARG A 144 -5.75 -0.19 14.16
CA ARG A 144 -7.10 -0.76 14.09
C ARG A 144 -7.11 -2.26 13.79
N TRP A 145 -6.23 -2.71 12.91
CA TRP A 145 -6.08 -4.14 12.64
C TRP A 145 -5.58 -4.89 13.88
N ILE A 146 -4.57 -4.35 14.58
CA ILE A 146 -4.07 -4.92 15.84
C ILE A 146 -5.16 -4.96 16.91
N GLU A 147 -5.92 -3.87 17.08
CA GLU A 147 -7.05 -3.83 18.02
C GLU A 147 -8.08 -4.92 17.73
N LYS A 148 -8.42 -5.12 16.46
CA LYS A 148 -9.37 -6.16 16.03
C LYS A 148 -8.87 -7.57 16.29
N THR A 149 -7.59 -7.84 16.03
CA THR A 149 -7.00 -9.18 16.14
C THR A 149 -6.53 -9.52 17.55
N LYS A 150 -6.35 -8.51 18.40
CA LYS A 150 -5.75 -8.64 19.76
C LYS A 150 -4.32 -9.19 19.74
N TYR A 151 -3.58 -8.99 18.64
CA TYR A 151 -2.23 -9.52 18.47
C TYR A 151 -1.21 -8.90 19.44
N GLU A 152 -1.44 -7.68 19.91
CA GLU A 152 -0.62 -7.04 20.94
C GLU A 152 -0.53 -7.83 22.26
N LYS A 153 -1.52 -8.70 22.52
CA LYS A 153 -1.53 -9.59 23.69
C LYS A 153 -0.62 -10.81 23.54
N LYS A 154 -0.30 -11.17 22.29
CA LYS A 154 0.44 -12.41 21.97
C LYS A 154 1.83 -12.14 21.38
N TYR A 155 2.02 -11.03 20.68
CA TYR A 155 3.21 -10.77 19.89
C TYR A 155 3.83 -9.42 20.22
N LYS A 156 5.14 -9.42 20.49
CA LYS A 156 5.89 -8.16 20.75
C LYS A 156 5.87 -7.20 19.56
N TRP A 157 5.96 -7.73 18.33
CA TRP A 157 5.95 -6.92 17.12
C TRP A 157 4.64 -6.15 16.89
N ALA A 158 3.54 -6.60 17.52
CA ALA A 158 2.24 -5.95 17.41
C ALA A 158 2.01 -4.81 18.42
N LYS A 159 2.96 -4.57 19.32
CA LYS A 159 2.87 -3.45 20.25
C LYS A 159 3.12 -2.15 19.50
N ILE A 160 2.22 -1.20 19.68
CA ILE A 160 2.28 0.12 19.08
C ILE A 160 2.80 1.08 20.16
N ASP A 161 3.99 1.62 19.95
CA ASP A 161 4.46 2.76 20.73
C ASP A 161 3.74 4.02 20.21
N LEU A 162 2.82 4.52 21.01
CA LEU A 162 2.06 5.73 20.72
C LEU A 162 2.90 6.98 21.00
#